data_c95d1742adc2d4dc1b4420d0691e9e33
#
_entry.id   c95d1742adc2d4dc1b4420d0691e9e33
#
_cell.length_a   1.000
_cell.length_b   1.000
_cell.length_c   1.000
_cell.angle_alpha   90.00
_cell.angle_beta   90.00
_cell.angle_gamma   90.00
#
_symmetry.space_group_name_H-M   'P 1'
#
loop_
_entity.id
_entity.type
_entity.pdbx_description
1 polymer ?
#
loop_
_entity_poly.entity_id
_entity_poly.type
_entity_poly.pdbx_seq_one_letter_code
_entity_poly.pdbx_strand_id
1 'polypeptide(L)'
;KKNNLKINYICSSPEKLKTNKKFDVILNMEIVEHVNDLNFFIKSSSSLLKKDGIMFVATINRTLKSYLFAIIGAEYILNWLPVGTHNWFKFVEPEELKKTCKKNNLKLIKIDGLKYNLITDKWMISQNKDVNYISNFKKI
;
A
#
# COMPACT_ATOMS: atom_id res chain seq x y z
N LYS A 1 19.00 -8.95 10.98
CA LYS A 1 19.78 -9.03 12.25
C LYS A 1 20.87 -7.95 12.34
N LYS A 2 21.09 -7.16 11.26
CA LYS A 2 22.14 -6.14 11.17
C LYS A 2 22.01 -5.00 12.22
N ASN A 3 20.80 -4.80 12.79
CA ASN A 3 20.50 -3.68 13.69
C ASN A 3 20.01 -4.11 15.08
N ASN A 4 20.22 -5.35 15.52
CA ASN A 4 19.78 -5.90 16.81
C ASN A 4 18.29 -5.64 17.18
N LEU A 5 17.42 -5.47 16.18
CA LEU A 5 16.00 -5.25 16.40
C LEU A 5 15.30 -6.56 16.78
N LYS A 6 14.49 -6.51 17.82
CA LYS A 6 13.57 -7.60 18.16
C LYS A 6 12.31 -7.47 17.31
N ILE A 7 12.23 -8.23 16.22
CA ILE A 7 11.07 -8.27 15.32
C ILE A 7 10.29 -9.55 15.55
N ASN A 8 9.00 -9.43 15.78
CA ASN A 8 8.08 -10.55 15.85
C ASN A 8 7.42 -10.76 14.48
N TYR A 9 7.76 -11.86 13.80
CA TYR A 9 7.19 -12.23 12.51
C TYR A 9 5.99 -13.15 12.70
N ILE A 10 4.86 -12.77 12.11
CA ILE A 10 3.61 -13.55 12.14
C ILE A 10 3.13 -13.72 10.69
N CYS A 11 2.93 -14.95 10.25
CA CYS A 11 2.34 -15.24 8.95
C CYS A 11 0.80 -15.21 9.09
N SER A 12 0.19 -14.07 8.80
CA SER A 12 -1.26 -13.86 8.85
C SER A 12 -1.67 -12.64 8.04
N SER A 13 -2.92 -12.60 7.60
CA SER A 13 -3.53 -11.37 7.10
C SER A 13 -4.21 -10.60 8.24
N PRO A 14 -4.46 -9.28 8.10
CA PRO A 14 -5.17 -8.50 9.11
C PRO A 14 -6.54 -9.07 9.47
N GLU A 15 -7.23 -9.67 8.51
CA GLU A 15 -8.56 -10.27 8.67
C GLU A 15 -8.56 -11.53 9.55
N LYS A 16 -7.43 -12.24 9.54
CA LYS A 16 -7.26 -13.51 10.27
C LYS A 16 -6.45 -13.36 11.56
N LEU A 17 -5.81 -12.22 11.77
CA LEU A 17 -4.94 -11.97 12.92
C LEU A 17 -5.75 -11.88 14.20
N LYS A 18 -5.67 -12.95 15.03
CA LYS A 18 -6.29 -12.98 16.36
C LYS A 18 -5.36 -12.30 17.37
N THR A 19 -5.63 -11.05 17.70
CA THR A 19 -4.84 -10.29 18.68
C THR A 19 -5.67 -9.18 19.34
N ASN A 20 -5.42 -8.95 20.62
CA ASN A 20 -5.96 -7.79 21.34
C ASN A 20 -5.01 -6.58 21.27
N LYS A 21 -3.82 -6.75 20.69
CA LYS A 21 -2.85 -5.66 20.56
C LYS A 21 -3.34 -4.64 19.54
N LYS A 22 -3.10 -3.36 19.84
CA LYS A 22 -3.31 -2.24 18.93
C LYS A 22 -1.97 -1.57 18.66
N PHE A 23 -1.83 -1.06 17.45
CA PHE A 23 -0.58 -0.49 16.96
C PHE A 23 -0.70 1.02 16.79
N ASP A 24 0.39 1.73 17.03
CA ASP A 24 0.47 3.18 16.80
C ASP A 24 0.59 3.48 15.31
N VAL A 25 1.26 2.60 14.57
CA VAL A 25 1.48 2.71 13.12
C VAL A 25 1.25 1.36 12.44
N ILE A 26 0.56 1.38 11.30
CA ILE A 26 0.42 0.24 10.38
C ILE A 26 0.95 0.65 9.01
N LEU A 27 1.77 -0.21 8.42
CA LEU A 27 2.32 -0.05 7.08
C LEU A 27 1.71 -1.13 6.17
N ASN A 28 0.94 -0.71 5.18
CA ASN A 28 0.41 -1.55 4.10
C ASN A 28 1.17 -1.18 2.82
N MET A 29 2.26 -1.90 2.55
CA MET A 29 3.20 -1.59 1.46
C MET A 29 3.02 -2.60 0.35
N GLU A 30 2.57 -2.16 -0.84
CA GLU A 30 2.39 -2.99 -2.04
C GLU A 30 1.56 -4.27 -1.75
N ILE A 31 0.44 -4.11 -1.05
CA ILE A 31 -0.41 -5.23 -0.64
C ILE A 31 -1.87 -5.07 -1.08
N VAL A 32 -2.39 -3.84 -1.13
CA VAL A 32 -3.83 -3.59 -1.34
C VAL A 32 -4.29 -3.97 -2.75
N GLU A 33 -3.41 -3.97 -3.73
CA GLU A 33 -3.64 -4.45 -5.11
C GLU A 33 -3.70 -5.98 -5.22
N HIS A 34 -3.34 -6.71 -4.18
CA HIS A 34 -3.37 -8.16 -4.14
C HIS A 34 -4.52 -8.73 -3.32
N VAL A 35 -5.24 -7.90 -2.57
CA VAL A 35 -6.36 -8.38 -1.75
C VAL A 35 -7.62 -8.63 -2.58
N ASN A 36 -8.49 -9.50 -2.10
CA ASN A 36 -9.75 -9.80 -2.79
C ASN A 36 -10.84 -8.76 -2.48
N ASP A 37 -10.85 -8.22 -1.26
CA ASP A 37 -11.78 -7.21 -0.78
C ASP A 37 -11.02 -6.08 -0.06
N LEU A 38 -10.84 -4.97 -0.78
CA LEU A 38 -10.14 -3.79 -0.26
C LEU A 38 -10.82 -3.22 0.99
N ASN A 39 -12.16 -3.18 1.00
CA ASN A 39 -12.89 -2.61 2.13
C ASN A 39 -12.73 -3.48 3.39
N PHE A 40 -12.83 -4.79 3.26
CA PHE A 40 -12.65 -5.72 4.38
C PHE A 40 -11.21 -5.70 4.90
N PHE A 41 -10.22 -5.63 4.01
CA PHE A 41 -8.80 -5.48 4.37
C PHE A 41 -8.55 -4.18 5.15
N ILE A 42 -9.01 -3.03 4.64
CA ILE A 42 -8.83 -1.71 5.29
C ILE A 42 -9.58 -1.67 6.63
N LYS A 43 -10.80 -2.22 6.70
CA LYS A 43 -11.55 -2.34 7.95
C LYS A 43 -10.78 -3.12 9.01
N SER A 44 -10.24 -4.27 8.62
CA SER A 44 -9.47 -5.15 9.52
C SER A 44 -8.17 -4.47 9.96
N SER A 45 -7.42 -3.87 9.04
CA SER A 45 -6.21 -3.10 9.35
C SER A 45 -6.53 -1.90 10.27
N SER A 46 -7.60 -1.14 9.97
CA SER A 46 -8.03 -0.02 10.83
C SER A 46 -8.40 -0.49 12.24
N SER A 47 -9.03 -1.66 12.37
CA SER A 47 -9.39 -2.20 13.68
C SER A 47 -8.18 -2.48 14.56
N LEU A 48 -7.02 -2.73 13.98
CA LEU A 48 -5.76 -2.96 14.70
C LEU A 48 -5.03 -1.66 15.11
N LEU A 49 -5.43 -0.50 14.58
CA LEU A 49 -4.86 0.79 15.00
C LEU A 49 -5.42 1.22 16.36
N LYS A 50 -4.59 1.89 17.14
CA LYS A 50 -5.03 2.71 18.26
C LYS A 50 -5.81 3.93 17.74
N LYS A 51 -6.61 4.56 18.61
CA LYS A 51 -7.12 5.91 18.35
C LYS A 51 -5.93 6.85 18.08
N ASP A 52 -6.07 7.76 17.13
CA ASP A 52 -5.01 8.65 16.65
C ASP A 52 -3.80 7.98 15.99
N GLY A 53 -3.80 6.65 15.85
CA GLY A 53 -2.76 5.89 15.14
C GLY A 53 -2.74 6.20 13.65
N ILE A 54 -1.61 5.95 13.00
CA ILE A 54 -1.35 6.29 11.60
C ILE A 54 -1.27 5.02 10.74
N MET A 55 -1.98 5.02 9.63
CA MET A 55 -1.89 3.99 8.59
C MET A 55 -1.21 4.57 7.35
N PHE A 56 -0.16 3.93 6.88
CA PHE A 56 0.42 4.17 5.56
C PHE A 56 -0.06 3.11 4.59
N VAL A 57 -0.39 3.54 3.38
CA VAL A 57 -0.74 2.65 2.26
C VAL A 57 0.04 3.10 1.04
N ALA A 58 0.94 2.25 0.55
CA ALA A 58 1.62 2.44 -0.73
C ALA A 58 1.11 1.39 -1.72
N THR A 59 0.84 1.80 -2.94
CA THR A 59 0.28 0.92 -3.99
C THR A 59 0.42 1.56 -5.38
N ILE A 60 -0.01 0.81 -6.40
CA ILE A 60 -0.01 1.21 -7.79
C ILE A 60 -1.38 1.82 -8.15
N ASN A 61 -1.35 2.98 -8.80
CA ASN A 61 -2.55 3.66 -9.28
C ASN A 61 -3.09 2.98 -10.56
N ARG A 62 -4.41 2.87 -10.70
CA ARG A 62 -5.06 2.30 -11.89
C ARG A 62 -5.12 3.32 -13.03
N THR A 63 -4.00 3.51 -13.73
CA THR A 63 -3.86 4.38 -14.90
C THR A 63 -3.30 3.60 -16.09
N LEU A 64 -3.47 4.13 -17.29
CA LEU A 64 -2.84 3.56 -18.50
C LEU A 64 -1.31 3.58 -18.38
N LYS A 65 -0.77 4.61 -17.75
CA LYS A 65 0.66 4.76 -17.52
C LYS A 65 1.20 3.66 -16.59
N SER A 66 0.50 3.36 -15.49
CA SER A 66 0.88 2.27 -14.61
C SER A 66 0.79 0.91 -15.29
N TYR A 67 -0.19 0.70 -16.17
CA TYR A 67 -0.26 -0.50 -16.99
C TYR A 67 1.00 -0.69 -17.84
N LEU A 68 1.42 0.37 -18.54
CA LEU A 68 2.63 0.33 -19.38
C LEU A 68 3.91 0.09 -18.56
N PHE A 69 4.06 0.75 -17.43
CA PHE A 69 5.30 0.68 -16.65
C PHE A 69 5.34 -0.53 -15.70
N ALA A 70 4.29 -0.81 -14.95
CA ALA A 70 4.29 -1.87 -13.95
C ALA A 70 4.07 -3.25 -14.56
N ILE A 71 3.30 -3.37 -15.65
CA ILE A 71 3.03 -4.66 -16.29
C ILE A 71 3.95 -4.83 -17.48
N ILE A 72 3.81 -4.03 -18.55
CA ILE A 72 4.59 -4.23 -19.77
C ILE A 72 6.09 -4.00 -19.49
N GLY A 73 6.44 -2.92 -18.79
CA GLY A 73 7.83 -2.59 -18.49
C GLY A 73 8.48 -3.59 -17.55
N ALA A 74 7.93 -3.78 -16.36
CA ALA A 74 8.57 -4.58 -15.32
C ALA A 74 8.46 -6.10 -15.54
N GLU A 75 7.33 -6.59 -16.09
CA GLU A 75 7.11 -8.03 -16.26
C GLU A 75 7.60 -8.55 -17.62
N TYR A 76 7.38 -7.82 -18.71
CA TYR A 76 7.67 -8.32 -20.05
C TYR A 76 8.99 -7.81 -20.67
N ILE A 77 9.38 -6.56 -20.40
CA ILE A 77 10.60 -5.98 -20.99
C ILE A 77 11.81 -6.18 -20.07
N LEU A 78 11.70 -5.78 -18.81
CA LEU A 78 12.83 -5.81 -17.87
C LEU A 78 12.94 -7.15 -17.13
N ASN A 79 11.89 -7.98 -17.14
CA ASN A 79 11.83 -9.25 -16.42
C ASN A 79 12.21 -9.12 -14.93
N TRP A 80 11.89 -7.96 -14.32
CA TRP A 80 12.12 -7.73 -12.88
C TRP A 80 11.16 -8.52 -12.02
N LEU A 81 9.98 -8.81 -12.56
CA LEU A 81 8.93 -9.58 -11.90
C LEU A 81 8.41 -10.67 -12.84
N PRO A 82 7.97 -11.81 -12.30
CA PRO A 82 7.30 -12.84 -13.11
C PRO A 82 6.07 -12.30 -13.83
N VAL A 83 5.85 -12.73 -15.07
CA VAL A 83 4.64 -12.39 -15.84
C VAL A 83 3.39 -12.81 -15.09
N GLY A 84 2.40 -11.91 -14.98
CA GLY A 84 1.16 -12.15 -14.23
C GLY A 84 1.24 -11.81 -12.74
N THR A 85 2.33 -11.18 -12.28
CA THR A 85 2.43 -10.68 -10.90
C THR A 85 1.37 -9.63 -10.61
N HIS A 86 1.05 -8.77 -11.58
CA HIS A 86 0.08 -7.70 -11.43
C HIS A 86 -1.17 -7.91 -12.27
N ASN A 87 -2.32 -7.58 -11.69
CA ASN A 87 -3.59 -7.47 -12.37
C ASN A 87 -4.05 -6.01 -12.34
N TRP A 88 -4.03 -5.34 -13.48
CA TRP A 88 -4.38 -3.92 -13.59
C TRP A 88 -5.75 -3.57 -13.01
N PHE A 89 -6.74 -4.46 -13.14
CA PHE A 89 -8.08 -4.25 -12.57
C PHE A 89 -8.09 -4.21 -11.04
N LYS A 90 -7.04 -4.73 -10.39
CA LYS A 90 -6.87 -4.69 -8.94
C LYS A 90 -6.07 -3.47 -8.46
N PHE A 91 -5.49 -2.69 -9.35
CA PHE A 91 -4.83 -1.44 -8.97
C PHE A 91 -5.86 -0.48 -8.38
N VAL A 92 -5.45 0.28 -7.39
CA VAL A 92 -6.35 1.09 -6.56
C VAL A 92 -6.16 2.57 -6.89
N GLU A 93 -7.24 3.23 -7.30
CA GLU A 93 -7.20 4.68 -7.52
C GLU A 93 -7.13 5.45 -6.20
N PRO A 94 -6.42 6.59 -6.13
CA PRO A 94 -6.33 7.41 -4.92
C PRO A 94 -7.67 7.77 -4.31
N GLU A 95 -8.67 8.11 -5.11
CA GLU A 95 -10.01 8.47 -4.63
C GLU A 95 -10.80 7.24 -4.13
N GLU A 96 -10.59 6.07 -4.73
CA GLU A 96 -11.16 4.81 -4.27
C GLU A 96 -10.62 4.44 -2.88
N LEU A 97 -9.29 4.51 -2.72
CA LEU A 97 -8.64 4.27 -1.42
C LEU A 97 -9.11 5.25 -0.35
N LYS A 98 -9.17 6.54 -0.68
CA LYS A 98 -9.62 7.60 0.22
C LYS A 98 -11.07 7.38 0.69
N LYS A 99 -11.98 7.02 -0.23
CA LYS A 99 -13.39 6.70 0.11
C LYS A 99 -13.45 5.48 1.03
N THR A 100 -12.70 4.43 0.72
CA THR A 100 -12.66 3.19 1.51
C THR A 100 -12.10 3.45 2.91
N CYS A 101 -11.00 4.19 3.02
CA CYS A 101 -10.41 4.58 4.29
C CYS A 101 -11.38 5.43 5.14
N LYS A 102 -12.05 6.41 4.52
CA LYS A 102 -13.05 7.25 5.22
C LYS A 102 -14.20 6.43 5.80
N LYS A 103 -14.70 5.43 5.08
CA LYS A 103 -15.75 4.50 5.57
C LYS A 103 -15.30 3.69 6.80
N ASN A 104 -13.99 3.53 6.98
CA ASN A 104 -13.39 2.75 8.06
C ASN A 104 -12.70 3.62 9.14
N ASN A 105 -13.24 4.83 9.37
CA ASN A 105 -12.78 5.77 10.40
C ASN A 105 -11.32 6.20 10.25
N LEU A 106 -10.87 6.36 8.99
CA LEU A 106 -9.54 6.83 8.66
C LEU A 106 -9.64 8.16 7.89
N LYS A 107 -9.03 9.20 8.43
CA LYS A 107 -8.95 10.54 7.81
C LYS A 107 -7.64 10.67 7.03
N LEU A 108 -7.73 11.01 5.76
CA LEU A 108 -6.55 11.28 4.95
C LEU A 108 -5.79 12.49 5.52
N ILE A 109 -4.47 12.31 5.73
CA ILE A 109 -3.54 13.39 6.10
C ILE A 109 -2.85 13.90 4.83
N LYS A 110 -2.23 12.99 4.06
CA LYS A 110 -1.46 13.34 2.87
C LYS A 110 -1.43 12.20 1.87
N ILE A 111 -1.25 12.54 0.60
CA ILE A 111 -0.99 11.61 -0.49
C ILE A 111 0.09 12.18 -1.40
N ASP A 112 1.13 11.41 -1.61
CA ASP A 112 2.27 11.74 -2.47
C ASP A 112 2.48 10.65 -3.52
N GLY A 113 3.03 11.00 -4.67
CA GLY A 113 3.53 10.04 -5.63
C GLY A 113 4.86 9.44 -5.16
N LEU A 114 5.15 8.25 -5.65
CA LEU A 114 6.45 7.59 -5.49
C LEU A 114 7.08 7.41 -6.87
N LYS A 115 8.34 7.80 -7.00
CA LYS A 115 9.12 7.63 -8.22
C LYS A 115 10.42 6.92 -7.91
N TYR A 116 10.68 5.83 -8.64
CA TYR A 116 11.96 5.14 -8.59
C TYR A 116 12.94 5.79 -9.57
N ASN A 117 14.13 6.11 -9.10
CA ASN A 117 15.22 6.62 -9.93
C ASN A 117 16.17 5.49 -10.26
N LEU A 118 16.16 5.07 -11.52
CA LEU A 118 16.99 3.96 -12.04
C LEU A 118 18.50 4.22 -11.94
N ILE A 119 18.92 5.50 -12.00
CA ILE A 119 20.34 5.86 -11.97
C ILE A 119 20.91 5.78 -10.56
N THR A 120 20.13 6.25 -9.58
CA THR A 120 20.58 6.31 -8.19
C THR A 120 20.10 5.13 -7.34
N ASP A 121 19.29 4.23 -7.91
CA ASP A 121 18.69 3.07 -7.23
C ASP A 121 17.91 3.50 -5.96
N LYS A 122 17.14 4.60 -6.06
CA LYS A 122 16.43 5.17 -4.91
C LYS A 122 14.98 5.52 -5.23
N TRP A 123 14.12 5.28 -4.26
CA TRP A 123 12.77 5.81 -4.25
C TRP A 123 12.75 7.26 -3.77
N MET A 124 11.95 8.08 -4.42
CA MET A 124 11.78 9.50 -4.10
C MET A 124 10.30 9.86 -4.03
N ILE A 125 9.97 10.77 -3.13
CA ILE A 125 8.64 11.40 -3.07
C ILE A 125 8.48 12.32 -4.29
N SER A 126 7.30 12.28 -4.89
CA SER A 126 6.92 13.05 -6.08
C SER A 126 5.52 13.62 -5.93
N GLN A 127 5.19 14.68 -6.66
CA GLN A 127 3.81 15.13 -6.79
C GLN A 127 3.01 14.28 -7.79
N ASN A 128 3.70 13.63 -8.72
CA ASN A 128 3.08 12.77 -9.74
C ASN A 128 2.70 11.41 -9.12
N LYS A 129 1.41 11.08 -9.17
CA LYS A 129 0.79 9.87 -8.65
C LYS A 129 0.33 8.90 -9.75
N ASP A 130 0.80 9.10 -10.99
CA ASP A 130 0.29 8.34 -12.15
C ASP A 130 0.64 6.85 -12.10
N VAL A 131 1.73 6.47 -11.42
CA VAL A 131 2.16 5.07 -11.31
C VAL A 131 2.06 4.61 -9.88
N ASN A 132 3.00 4.98 -9.03
CA ASN A 132 3.00 4.60 -7.62
C ASN A 132 2.67 5.80 -6.74
N TYR A 133 1.96 5.55 -5.65
CA TYR A 133 1.67 6.57 -4.65
C TYR A 133 1.69 5.99 -3.23
N ILE A 134 1.90 6.85 -2.25
CA ILE A 134 1.78 6.56 -0.83
C ILE A 134 0.83 7.54 -0.18
N SER A 135 -0.04 7.04 0.65
CA SER A 135 -0.98 7.84 1.43
C SER A 135 -0.83 7.53 2.91
N ASN A 136 -1.02 8.54 3.74
CA ASN A 136 -1.09 8.36 5.17
C ASN A 136 -2.43 8.86 5.71
N PHE A 137 -3.00 8.05 6.58
CA PHE A 137 -4.31 8.26 7.19
C PHE A 137 -4.18 8.21 8.71
N LYS A 138 -4.97 9.05 9.38
CA LYS A 138 -5.10 9.04 10.84
C LYS A 138 -6.41 8.38 11.25
N LYS A 139 -6.39 7.50 12.23
CA LYS A 139 -7.60 6.94 12.82
C LYS A 139 -8.31 7.97 13.69
N ILE A 140 -9.61 8.17 13.46
CA ILE A 140 -10.50 9.08 14.20
C ILE A 140 -11.42 8.32 15.15
#